data_475cab51a475fcc77bff639326f8cd3c
#
_entry.id   475cab51a475fcc77bff639326f8cd3c
#
_cell.length_a   1.000
_cell.length_b   1.000
_cell.length_c   1.000
_cell.angle_alpha   90.00
_cell.angle_beta   90.00
_cell.angle_gamma   90.00
#
_symmetry.space_group_name_H-M   'P 1'
#
loop_
_entity.id
_entity.type
_entity.pdbx_description
1 polymer ?
#
loop_
_entity_poly.entity_id
_entity_poly.type
_entity_poly.pdbx_seq_one_letter_code
_entity_poly.pdbx_strand_id
1 'polypeptide(L)'
;MGRRIIAVCIILGSLFGGKAVADHNNHPNFIDWRLLELWTYEYEYEWLEKSASVQWLQYWLGIEQDGIYGRQTHIAHRQKAMELNVKVNLFWDMVIEQDYGPEVERWRPTVELAIVAFGGPIEDTDRFLSVMRCESGGNPDAYNQSSGASGLMQHLENYWPWRAKMAGFEGASPFDPVANIYTSAWLIYAHTAGGWQHWVCL
;
A
#
# COMPACT_ATOMS: atom_id res chain seq x y z
N MET A 1 -14.81 1.77 21.25
CA MET A 1 -15.05 3.12 20.71
C MET A 1 -15.81 3.14 19.37
N GLY A 2 -16.01 2.01 18.69
CA GLY A 2 -16.59 1.89 17.35
C GLY A 2 -18.11 2.11 17.20
N ARG A 3 -18.86 2.39 18.26
CA ARG A 3 -20.34 2.48 18.18
C ARG A 3 -20.91 3.82 17.66
N ARG A 4 -20.11 4.87 17.58
CA ARG A 4 -20.62 6.20 17.21
C ARG A 4 -20.68 6.49 15.71
N ILE A 5 -19.91 5.78 14.90
CA ILE A 5 -19.81 6.02 13.45
C ILE A 5 -20.90 5.27 12.66
N ILE A 6 -21.35 4.11 13.16
CA ILE A 6 -22.46 3.35 12.54
C ILE A 6 -23.74 4.20 12.45
N ALA A 7 -23.98 5.07 13.43
CA ALA A 7 -25.17 5.93 13.44
C ALA A 7 -25.15 7.00 12.32
N VAL A 8 -23.97 7.50 11.94
CA VAL A 8 -23.82 8.52 10.88
C VAL A 8 -24.02 7.89 9.49
N CYS A 9 -23.50 6.69 9.25
CA CYS A 9 -23.71 5.98 7.98
C CYS A 9 -25.17 5.57 7.76
N ILE A 10 -25.90 5.19 8.82
CA ILE A 10 -27.34 4.84 8.74
C ILE A 10 -28.18 6.09 8.45
N ILE A 11 -27.84 7.23 9.02
CA ILE A 11 -28.55 8.49 8.77
C ILE A 11 -28.30 8.97 7.33
N LEU A 12 -27.10 8.81 6.80
CA LEU A 12 -26.79 9.19 5.42
C LEU A 12 -27.46 8.24 4.40
N GLY A 13 -27.47 6.94 4.65
CA GLY A 13 -28.14 5.98 3.77
C GLY A 13 -29.65 6.19 3.63
N SER A 14 -30.32 6.71 4.65
CA SER A 14 -31.76 7.05 4.61
C SER A 14 -32.04 8.41 3.94
N LEU A 15 -31.06 9.30 3.81
CA LEU A 15 -31.21 10.61 3.16
C LEU A 15 -31.01 10.57 1.64
N PHE A 16 -30.37 9.54 1.10
CA PHE A 16 -30.03 9.44 -0.33
C PHE A 16 -30.96 8.54 -1.16
N GLY A 17 -31.99 7.97 -0.57
CA GLY A 17 -33.07 7.23 -1.28
C GLY A 17 -34.05 8.11 -2.09
N GLY A 18 -33.89 9.41 -2.09
CA GLY A 18 -34.75 10.34 -2.85
C GLY A 18 -33.90 11.46 -3.46
N LYS A 19 -34.08 11.71 -4.75
CA LYS A 19 -33.51 12.82 -5.51
C LYS A 19 -33.58 14.14 -4.73
N ALA A 20 -32.49 14.50 -4.04
CA ALA A 20 -32.29 15.83 -3.50
C ALA A 20 -31.00 16.40 -4.09
N VAL A 21 -31.14 17.23 -5.11
CA VAL A 21 -30.12 18.19 -5.48
C VAL A 21 -30.10 19.21 -4.32
N ALA A 22 -29.12 19.08 -3.43
CA ALA A 22 -28.97 20.01 -2.32
C ALA A 22 -28.44 21.34 -2.88
N ASP A 23 -29.25 22.38 -2.73
CA ASP A 23 -28.84 23.77 -2.91
C ASP A 23 -27.84 24.12 -1.79
N HIS A 24 -26.58 24.35 -2.16
CA HIS A 24 -25.45 24.54 -1.25
C HIS A 24 -25.52 25.78 -0.36
N ASN A 25 -26.52 26.64 -0.51
CA ASN A 25 -26.49 27.98 0.06
C ASN A 25 -27.45 28.25 1.23
N ASN A 26 -28.29 27.29 1.67
CA ASN A 26 -29.36 27.62 2.62
C ASN A 26 -29.68 26.60 3.71
N HIS A 27 -28.78 25.71 4.12
CA HIS A 27 -29.04 24.79 5.24
C HIS A 27 -28.14 25.05 6.46
N PRO A 28 -28.72 25.22 7.68
CA PRO A 28 -27.97 25.45 8.92
C PRO A 28 -27.19 24.23 9.43
N ASN A 29 -27.28 23.08 8.76
CA ASN A 29 -26.49 21.88 9.03
C ASN A 29 -25.56 21.59 7.84
N PHE A 30 -24.61 22.49 7.61
CA PHE A 30 -23.61 22.29 6.59
C PHE A 30 -22.68 21.14 7.02
N ILE A 31 -22.83 19.97 6.37
CA ILE A 31 -21.85 18.90 6.49
C ILE A 31 -20.63 19.34 5.68
N ASP A 32 -19.51 19.56 6.37
CA ASP A 32 -18.23 19.76 5.69
C ASP A 32 -17.79 18.45 5.03
N TRP A 33 -18.00 18.36 3.74
CA TRP A 33 -17.66 17.17 2.93
C TRP A 33 -16.18 16.79 3.02
N ARG A 34 -15.32 17.77 3.29
CA ARG A 34 -13.89 17.52 3.49
C ARG A 34 -13.62 16.74 4.79
N LEU A 35 -14.36 17.06 5.84
CA LEU A 35 -14.28 16.32 7.10
C LEU A 35 -14.85 14.91 6.95
N LEU A 36 -15.94 14.76 6.20
CA LEU A 36 -16.52 13.44 5.93
C LEU A 36 -15.59 12.57 5.09
N GLU A 37 -14.93 13.17 4.09
CA GLU A 37 -13.91 12.51 3.29
C GLU A 37 -12.74 12.03 4.16
N LEU A 38 -12.21 12.91 5.02
CA LEU A 38 -11.11 12.56 5.94
C LEU A 38 -11.52 11.45 6.90
N TRP A 39 -12.71 11.53 7.49
CA TRP A 39 -13.22 10.46 8.38
C TRP A 39 -13.36 9.11 7.68
N THR A 40 -13.68 9.11 6.39
CA THR A 40 -13.75 7.88 5.60
C THR A 40 -12.38 7.23 5.48
N TYR A 41 -11.31 8.02 5.34
CA TYR A 41 -9.95 7.49 5.30
C TYR A 41 -9.38 7.13 6.69
N GLU A 42 -9.90 7.72 7.77
CA GLU A 42 -9.51 7.41 9.15
C GLU A 42 -10.25 6.18 9.72
N TYR A 43 -11.28 5.69 9.02
CA TYR A 43 -12.08 4.57 9.50
C TYR A 43 -11.33 3.25 9.33
N GLU A 44 -11.43 2.38 10.34
CA GLU A 44 -10.87 1.04 10.32
C GLU A 44 -11.84 0.09 9.63
N TYR A 45 -11.44 -0.48 8.50
CA TYR A 45 -12.19 -1.48 7.75
C TYR A 45 -11.63 -2.87 8.00
N GLU A 46 -12.52 -3.86 8.14
CA GLU A 46 -12.11 -5.25 8.26
C GLU A 46 -11.81 -5.86 6.88
N TRP A 47 -10.85 -6.77 6.84
CA TRP A 47 -10.54 -7.48 5.61
C TRP A 47 -11.73 -8.28 5.10
N LEU A 48 -12.07 -8.12 3.83
CA LEU A 48 -13.25 -8.64 3.16
C LEU A 48 -14.59 -8.12 3.75
N GLU A 49 -14.55 -7.07 4.58
CA GLU A 49 -15.79 -6.39 4.96
C GLU A 49 -16.59 -6.03 3.71
N LYS A 50 -17.89 -6.36 3.74
CA LYS A 50 -18.82 -5.95 2.69
C LYS A 50 -19.86 -5.00 3.28
N SER A 51 -19.73 -3.73 2.94
CA SER A 51 -20.58 -2.69 3.53
C SER A 51 -20.77 -1.48 2.61
N ALA A 52 -21.79 -0.68 2.92
CA ALA A 52 -21.99 0.62 2.27
C ALA A 52 -20.86 1.60 2.61
N SER A 53 -20.23 1.47 3.78
CA SER A 53 -19.06 2.27 4.17
C SER A 53 -17.88 2.01 3.24
N VAL A 54 -17.65 0.75 2.85
CA VAL A 54 -16.62 0.38 1.88
C VAL A 54 -16.94 0.94 0.50
N GLN A 55 -18.21 0.92 0.06
CA GLN A 55 -18.61 1.53 -1.22
C GLN A 55 -18.32 3.03 -1.24
N TRP A 56 -18.58 3.73 -0.14
CA TRP A 56 -18.24 5.15 0.01
C TRP A 56 -16.75 5.40 -0.04
N LEU A 57 -15.95 4.58 0.65
CA LEU A 57 -14.50 4.65 0.56
C LEU A 57 -14.04 4.47 -0.88
N GLN A 58 -14.53 3.45 -1.58
CA GLN A 58 -14.20 3.17 -2.98
C GLN A 58 -14.59 4.32 -3.92
N TYR A 59 -15.73 4.96 -3.66
CA TYR A 59 -16.15 6.17 -4.37
C TYR A 59 -15.12 7.30 -4.25
N TRP A 60 -14.69 7.60 -3.01
CA TRP A 60 -13.68 8.65 -2.76
C TRP A 60 -12.30 8.30 -3.30
N LEU A 61 -11.97 7.01 -3.34
CA LEU A 61 -10.73 6.52 -3.93
C LEU A 61 -10.75 6.49 -5.46
N GLY A 62 -11.91 6.68 -6.08
CA GLY A 62 -12.08 6.64 -7.53
C GLY A 62 -11.89 5.26 -8.15
N ILE A 63 -12.18 4.19 -7.39
CA ILE A 63 -12.06 2.79 -7.81
C ILE A 63 -13.44 2.13 -7.94
N GLU A 64 -13.48 0.88 -8.42
CA GLU A 64 -14.72 0.09 -8.52
C GLU A 64 -15.41 -0.05 -7.16
N GLN A 65 -16.74 0.18 -7.13
CA GLN A 65 -17.54 0.22 -5.91
C GLN A 65 -18.28 -1.11 -5.70
N ASP A 66 -17.54 -2.21 -5.52
CA ASP A 66 -18.11 -3.53 -5.23
C ASP A 66 -18.55 -3.69 -3.77
N GLY A 67 -18.21 -2.73 -2.92
CA GLY A 67 -18.51 -2.71 -1.49
C GLY A 67 -17.67 -3.68 -0.67
N ILE A 68 -16.64 -4.29 -1.23
CA ILE A 68 -15.78 -5.26 -0.55
C ILE A 68 -14.43 -4.59 -0.25
N TYR A 69 -14.05 -4.55 1.03
CA TYR A 69 -12.72 -4.10 1.44
C TYR A 69 -11.67 -5.16 1.14
N GLY A 70 -11.49 -5.42 -0.14
CA GLY A 70 -10.48 -6.34 -0.65
C GLY A 70 -9.17 -5.63 -0.95
N ARG A 71 -8.29 -6.38 -1.61
CA ARG A 71 -6.92 -5.97 -1.95
C ARG A 71 -6.84 -4.62 -2.66
N GLN A 72 -7.65 -4.40 -3.70
CA GLN A 72 -7.64 -3.17 -4.49
C GLN A 72 -8.03 -1.96 -3.64
N THR A 73 -9.11 -2.10 -2.85
CA THR A 73 -9.59 -1.05 -1.94
C THR A 73 -8.54 -0.73 -0.88
N HIS A 74 -7.94 -1.75 -0.28
CA HIS A 74 -6.92 -1.58 0.76
C HIS A 74 -5.71 -0.79 0.25
N ILE A 75 -5.21 -1.11 -0.93
CA ILE A 75 -4.04 -0.43 -1.51
C ILE A 75 -4.34 1.03 -1.79
N ALA A 76 -5.46 1.29 -2.49
CA ALA A 76 -5.87 2.65 -2.81
C ALA A 76 -6.11 3.48 -1.53
N HIS A 77 -6.69 2.85 -0.50
CA HIS A 77 -6.92 3.47 0.81
C HIS A 77 -5.60 3.84 1.50
N ARG A 78 -4.65 2.92 1.57
CA ARG A 78 -3.32 3.20 2.15
C ARG A 78 -2.60 4.31 1.40
N GLN A 79 -2.56 4.23 0.08
CA GLN A 79 -1.92 5.26 -0.73
C GLN A 79 -2.52 6.64 -0.45
N LYS A 80 -3.84 6.71 -0.40
CA LYS A 80 -4.55 7.97 -0.13
C LYS A 80 -4.30 8.48 1.29
N ALA A 81 -4.33 7.59 2.27
CA ALA A 81 -4.02 7.93 3.66
C ALA A 81 -2.60 8.47 3.82
N MET A 82 -1.62 7.88 3.13
CA MET A 82 -0.24 8.39 3.11
C MET A 82 -0.13 9.77 2.46
N GLU A 83 -0.80 9.99 1.31
CA GLU A 83 -0.86 11.30 0.65
C GLU A 83 -1.42 12.40 1.56
N LEU A 84 -2.44 12.06 2.35
CA LEU A 84 -3.11 12.98 3.25
C LEU A 84 -2.48 13.06 4.65
N ASN A 85 -1.42 12.28 4.92
CA ASN A 85 -0.79 12.12 6.23
C ASN A 85 -1.81 11.74 7.34
N VAL A 86 -2.79 10.90 6.98
CA VAL A 86 -3.81 10.38 7.88
C VAL A 86 -3.29 9.09 8.51
N LYS A 87 -3.38 8.98 9.84
CA LYS A 87 -3.09 7.73 10.54
C LYS A 87 -4.27 6.78 10.38
N VAL A 88 -4.10 5.75 9.58
CA VAL A 88 -5.06 4.66 9.47
C VAL A 88 -4.49 3.47 10.21
N ASN A 89 -5.18 3.03 11.28
CA ASN A 89 -4.95 1.71 11.85
C ASN A 89 -5.54 0.70 10.86
N LEU A 90 -4.76 0.32 9.88
CA LEU A 90 -5.17 -0.72 8.98
C LEU A 90 -4.97 -2.07 9.69
N PHE A 91 -5.94 -2.95 9.54
CA PHE A 91 -6.00 -4.29 10.13
C PHE A 91 -4.68 -5.10 10.05
N TRP A 92 -3.78 -4.71 9.15
CA TRP A 92 -2.46 -5.31 8.95
C TRP A 92 -1.49 -5.13 10.13
N ASP A 93 -1.74 -4.18 11.03
CA ASP A 93 -0.97 -4.11 12.28
C ASP A 93 -1.26 -5.32 13.20
N MET A 94 -2.30 -6.09 12.91
CA MET A 94 -2.69 -7.28 13.68
C MET A 94 -2.23 -8.61 13.08
N VAL A 95 -1.72 -8.63 11.85
CA VAL A 95 -1.21 -9.84 11.19
C VAL A 95 0.26 -9.65 10.81
N ILE A 96 1.04 -9.02 11.66
CA ILE A 96 2.49 -9.19 11.62
C ILE A 96 2.75 -10.56 12.25
N GLU A 97 2.62 -11.62 11.46
CA GLU A 97 3.00 -12.97 11.88
C GLU A 97 4.50 -13.01 12.22
N GLN A 98 5.28 -12.08 11.67
CA GLN A 98 6.71 -12.00 11.91
C GLN A 98 7.20 -10.54 11.89
N ASP A 99 7.81 -10.11 13.00
CA ASP A 99 8.51 -8.83 13.12
C ASP A 99 9.96 -9.01 12.67
N TYR A 100 10.32 -8.32 11.60
CA TYR A 100 11.69 -8.33 11.03
C TYR A 100 12.61 -7.27 11.65
N GLY A 101 12.11 -6.52 12.61
CA GLY A 101 12.78 -5.39 13.25
C GLY A 101 12.55 -4.04 12.53
N PRO A 102 12.70 -2.92 13.26
CA PRO A 102 12.26 -1.59 12.79
C PRO A 102 12.96 -1.15 11.50
N GLU A 103 14.20 -1.59 11.26
CA GLU A 103 14.96 -1.22 10.07
C GLU A 103 14.41 -1.86 8.78
N VAL A 104 13.77 -3.02 8.90
CA VAL A 104 13.12 -3.71 7.78
C VAL A 104 11.66 -3.32 7.70
N GLU A 105 10.95 -3.31 8.84
CA GLU A 105 9.51 -3.05 8.90
C GLU A 105 9.13 -1.67 8.36
N ARG A 106 9.97 -0.67 8.47
CA ARG A 106 9.74 0.65 7.88
C ARG A 106 9.51 0.60 6.36
N TRP A 107 9.96 -0.44 5.68
CA TRP A 107 9.81 -0.63 4.23
C TRP A 107 8.55 -1.39 3.84
N ARG A 108 7.85 -2.01 4.80
CA ARG A 108 6.62 -2.78 4.55
C ARG A 108 5.62 -2.06 3.64
N PRO A 109 5.24 -0.79 3.89
CA PRO A 109 4.30 -0.08 3.03
C PRO A 109 4.77 0.05 1.58
N THR A 110 6.06 0.33 1.38
CA THR A 110 6.66 0.45 0.04
C THR A 110 6.71 -0.91 -0.67
N VAL A 111 7.03 -1.98 0.06
CA VAL A 111 7.06 -3.36 -0.45
C VAL A 111 5.68 -3.79 -0.91
N GLU A 112 4.65 -3.58 -0.11
CA GLU A 112 3.26 -3.90 -0.44
C GLU A 112 2.81 -3.19 -1.73
N LEU A 113 3.08 -1.89 -1.84
CA LEU A 113 2.77 -1.11 -3.04
C LEU A 113 3.51 -1.64 -4.27
N ALA A 114 4.79 -1.98 -4.13
CA ALA A 114 5.60 -2.50 -5.24
C ALA A 114 5.13 -3.88 -5.70
N ILE A 115 4.84 -4.80 -4.78
CA ILE A 115 4.30 -6.13 -5.09
C ILE A 115 3.06 -5.99 -5.97
N VAL A 116 2.14 -5.14 -5.54
CA VAL A 116 0.87 -4.94 -6.25
C VAL A 116 1.05 -4.25 -7.58
N ALA A 117 1.92 -3.24 -7.66
CA ALA A 117 2.21 -2.52 -8.91
C ALA A 117 2.64 -3.48 -10.04
N PHE A 118 3.27 -4.60 -9.70
CA PHE A 118 3.71 -5.62 -10.66
C PHE A 118 2.85 -6.91 -10.64
N GLY A 119 1.64 -6.86 -10.06
CA GLY A 119 0.68 -7.96 -10.10
C GLY A 119 1.00 -9.14 -9.17
N GLY A 120 1.93 -8.96 -8.21
CA GLY A 120 2.24 -9.96 -7.19
C GLY A 120 1.16 -10.06 -6.10
N PRO A 121 1.10 -11.19 -5.37
CA PRO A 121 0.20 -11.35 -4.25
C PRO A 121 0.73 -10.61 -3.02
N ILE A 122 -0.15 -9.87 -2.33
CA ILE A 122 0.25 -9.08 -1.16
C ILE A 122 0.74 -9.96 0.01
N GLU A 123 0.31 -11.21 0.04
CA GLU A 123 0.71 -12.24 0.98
C GLU A 123 2.23 -12.54 0.91
N ASP A 124 2.87 -12.19 -0.20
CA ASP A 124 4.33 -12.30 -0.35
C ASP A 124 5.12 -11.20 0.40
N THR A 125 4.44 -10.25 1.04
CA THR A 125 5.09 -9.14 1.77
C THR A 125 6.08 -9.66 2.81
N ASP A 126 5.68 -10.62 3.63
CA ASP A 126 6.58 -11.17 4.66
C ASP A 126 7.77 -11.92 4.04
N ARG A 127 7.57 -12.63 2.96
CA ARG A 127 8.66 -13.25 2.21
C ARG A 127 9.63 -12.21 1.67
N PHE A 128 9.12 -11.10 1.13
CA PHE A 128 9.95 -10.01 0.62
C PHE A 128 10.78 -9.37 1.73
N LEU A 129 10.16 -9.09 2.88
CA LEU A 129 10.85 -8.53 4.04
C LEU A 129 11.87 -9.50 4.65
N SER A 130 11.58 -10.79 4.65
CA SER A 130 12.54 -11.84 5.07
C SER A 130 13.80 -11.82 4.21
N VAL A 131 13.63 -11.75 2.89
CA VAL A 131 14.76 -11.64 1.95
C VAL A 131 15.52 -10.34 2.18
N MET A 132 14.82 -9.19 2.29
CA MET A 132 15.44 -7.90 2.56
C MET A 132 16.26 -7.92 3.86
N ARG A 133 15.72 -8.53 4.92
CA ARG A 133 16.44 -8.71 6.19
C ARG A 133 17.75 -9.47 6.00
N CYS A 134 17.71 -10.56 5.24
CA CYS A 134 18.88 -11.38 4.97
C CYS A 134 19.91 -10.65 4.11
N GLU A 135 19.47 -9.93 3.06
CA GLU A 135 20.37 -9.27 2.10
C GLU A 135 21.05 -8.02 2.66
N SER A 136 20.31 -7.18 3.38
CA SER A 136 20.80 -5.87 3.82
C SER A 136 20.49 -5.51 5.27
N GLY A 137 19.64 -6.30 5.96
CA GLY A 137 19.11 -5.91 7.27
C GLY A 137 18.23 -4.66 7.21
N GLY A 138 17.68 -4.31 6.04
CA GLY A 138 16.88 -3.11 5.82
C GLY A 138 17.71 -1.82 5.60
N ASN A 139 19.04 -1.93 5.46
CA ASN A 139 19.92 -0.80 5.18
C ASN A 139 19.95 -0.48 3.67
N PRO A 140 19.44 0.68 3.22
CA PRO A 140 19.44 1.06 1.82
C PRO A 140 20.86 1.31 1.26
N ASP A 141 21.82 1.65 2.12
CA ASP A 141 23.20 1.93 1.75
C ASP A 141 24.10 0.69 1.80
N ALA A 142 23.51 -0.51 1.96
CA ALA A 142 24.28 -1.76 2.00
C ALA A 142 25.01 -2.00 0.68
N TYR A 143 26.32 -2.28 0.78
CA TYR A 143 27.18 -2.56 -0.35
C TYR A 143 28.12 -3.72 -0.06
N ASN A 144 28.10 -4.71 -0.94
CA ASN A 144 29.02 -5.86 -0.88
C ASN A 144 30.23 -5.61 -1.80
N GLN A 145 31.39 -5.31 -1.22
CA GLN A 145 32.61 -4.96 -1.96
C GLN A 145 33.11 -6.10 -2.86
N SER A 146 32.78 -7.35 -2.56
CA SER A 146 33.28 -8.49 -3.35
C SER A 146 32.43 -8.77 -4.59
N SER A 147 31.14 -8.50 -4.54
CA SER A 147 30.18 -8.80 -5.63
C SER A 147 29.65 -7.55 -6.34
N GLY A 148 29.78 -6.37 -5.73
CA GLY A 148 29.11 -5.14 -6.19
C GLY A 148 27.60 -5.13 -5.94
N ALA A 149 27.08 -6.04 -5.09
CA ALA A 149 25.68 -6.05 -4.73
C ALA A 149 25.31 -4.83 -3.87
N SER A 150 24.22 -4.17 -4.18
CA SER A 150 23.90 -2.83 -3.67
C SER A 150 22.43 -2.69 -3.27
N GLY A 151 22.21 -1.91 -2.19
CA GLY A 151 20.90 -1.49 -1.71
C GLY A 151 20.14 -2.58 -0.95
N LEU A 152 18.85 -2.33 -0.72
CA LEU A 152 18.01 -3.15 0.14
C LEU A 152 17.94 -4.63 -0.25
N MET A 153 17.84 -4.91 -1.55
CA MET A 153 17.70 -6.25 -2.10
C MET A 153 18.95 -6.72 -2.86
N GLN A 154 20.10 -6.08 -2.59
CA GLN A 154 21.41 -6.47 -3.07
C GLN A 154 21.48 -6.77 -4.59
N HIS A 155 21.01 -5.82 -5.40
CA HIS A 155 21.15 -5.93 -6.85
C HIS A 155 22.61 -5.81 -7.28
N LEU A 156 23.04 -6.72 -8.16
CA LEU A 156 24.37 -6.65 -8.75
C LEU A 156 24.49 -5.46 -9.71
N GLU A 157 25.57 -4.71 -9.59
CA GLU A 157 25.84 -3.48 -10.35
C GLU A 157 25.70 -3.66 -11.87
N ASN A 158 26.18 -4.78 -12.41
CA ASN A 158 26.12 -5.07 -13.84
C ASN A 158 24.71 -5.24 -14.39
N TYR A 159 23.74 -5.63 -13.54
CA TYR A 159 22.35 -5.83 -13.96
C TYR A 159 21.45 -4.67 -13.59
N TRP A 160 21.88 -3.83 -12.67
CA TRP A 160 21.06 -2.76 -12.12
C TRP A 160 20.51 -1.80 -13.18
N PRO A 161 21.33 -1.20 -14.09
CA PRO A 161 20.82 -0.18 -15.01
C PRO A 161 19.69 -0.69 -15.89
N TRP A 162 19.81 -1.94 -16.37
CA TRP A 162 18.79 -2.53 -17.19
C TRP A 162 17.53 -2.88 -16.39
N ARG A 163 17.69 -3.48 -15.20
CA ARG A 163 16.56 -3.85 -14.33
C ARG A 163 15.78 -2.61 -13.89
N ALA A 164 16.46 -1.58 -13.43
CA ALA A 164 15.86 -0.32 -13.01
C ALA A 164 15.09 0.34 -14.17
N LYS A 165 15.66 0.39 -15.37
CA LYS A 165 14.98 0.88 -16.57
C LYS A 165 13.69 0.12 -16.84
N MET A 166 13.71 -1.20 -16.79
CA MET A 166 12.55 -2.05 -17.05
C MET A 166 11.47 -1.91 -15.98
N ALA A 167 11.84 -1.59 -14.76
CA ALA A 167 10.93 -1.30 -13.65
C ALA A 167 10.40 0.14 -13.65
N GLY A 168 10.83 1.00 -14.60
CA GLY A 168 10.40 2.40 -14.69
C GLY A 168 11.28 3.39 -13.91
N PHE A 169 12.47 2.96 -13.46
CA PHE A 169 13.42 3.75 -12.66
C PHE A 169 14.74 3.98 -13.40
N GLU A 170 14.69 4.30 -14.71
CA GLU A 170 15.89 4.54 -15.53
C GLU A 170 16.76 5.63 -14.90
N GLY A 171 18.03 5.33 -14.69
CA GLY A 171 19.00 6.25 -14.10
C GLY A 171 18.98 6.37 -12.58
N ALA A 172 18.05 5.70 -11.89
CA ALA A 172 18.03 5.70 -10.43
C ALA A 172 19.24 4.96 -9.84
N SER A 173 19.68 5.40 -8.66
CA SER A 173 20.69 4.71 -7.89
C SER A 173 20.19 3.40 -7.31
N PRO A 174 21.00 2.33 -7.21
CA PRO A 174 20.62 1.11 -6.48
C PRO A 174 20.48 1.34 -4.97
N PHE A 175 20.96 2.46 -4.46
CA PHE A 175 20.81 2.90 -3.07
C PHE A 175 19.52 3.72 -2.85
N ASP A 176 18.78 4.09 -3.91
CA ASP A 176 17.42 4.62 -3.77
C ASP A 176 16.49 3.49 -3.31
N PRO A 177 15.93 3.57 -2.09
CA PRO A 177 15.17 2.48 -1.52
C PRO A 177 13.88 2.17 -2.31
N VAL A 178 13.22 3.19 -2.85
CA VAL A 178 11.99 2.99 -3.64
C VAL A 178 12.33 2.31 -4.96
N ALA A 179 13.31 2.82 -5.69
CA ALA A 179 13.75 2.21 -6.93
C ALA A 179 14.22 0.77 -6.73
N ASN A 180 14.94 0.48 -5.63
CA ASN A 180 15.45 -0.84 -5.31
C ASN A 180 14.31 -1.84 -5.04
N ILE A 181 13.32 -1.47 -4.22
CA ILE A 181 12.16 -2.30 -3.90
C ILE A 181 11.30 -2.56 -5.15
N TYR A 182 10.96 -1.51 -5.92
CA TYR A 182 10.14 -1.65 -7.11
C TYR A 182 10.84 -2.46 -8.20
N THR A 183 12.14 -2.28 -8.38
CA THR A 183 12.95 -3.08 -9.33
C THR A 183 12.97 -4.56 -8.93
N SER A 184 13.03 -4.85 -7.63
CA SER A 184 12.94 -6.21 -7.12
C SER A 184 11.56 -6.82 -7.35
N ALA A 185 10.50 -6.08 -7.09
CA ALA A 185 9.13 -6.54 -7.35
C ALA A 185 8.89 -6.77 -8.85
N TRP A 186 9.37 -5.88 -9.72
CA TRP A 186 9.35 -6.11 -11.17
C TRP A 186 10.06 -7.42 -11.54
N LEU A 187 11.26 -7.65 -11.01
CA LEU A 187 12.05 -8.84 -11.31
C LEU A 187 11.37 -10.13 -10.84
N ILE A 188 10.65 -10.07 -9.72
CA ILE A 188 9.94 -11.22 -9.15
C ILE A 188 8.67 -11.54 -9.94
N TYR A 189 7.84 -10.55 -10.23
CA TYR A 189 6.46 -10.76 -10.67
C TYR A 189 6.20 -10.45 -12.15
N ALA A 190 6.94 -9.54 -12.76
CA ALA A 190 6.67 -9.08 -14.12
C ALA A 190 7.70 -9.54 -15.17
N HIS A 191 8.92 -9.90 -14.76
CA HIS A 191 9.93 -10.38 -15.69
C HIS A 191 9.71 -11.85 -16.04
N THR A 192 9.77 -12.21 -17.33
CA THR A 192 9.47 -13.57 -17.85
C THR A 192 10.39 -14.68 -17.34
N ALA A 193 11.65 -14.34 -17.04
CA ALA A 193 12.62 -15.23 -16.42
C ALA A 193 12.86 -14.83 -14.94
N GLY A 194 11.89 -14.14 -14.36
CA GLY A 194 11.95 -13.62 -12.99
C GLY A 194 11.59 -14.66 -11.95
N GLY A 195 11.44 -14.17 -10.75
CA GLY A 195 11.04 -14.95 -9.60
C GLY A 195 12.03 -14.88 -8.46
N TRP A 196 11.72 -15.57 -7.40
CA TRP A 196 12.48 -15.54 -6.15
C TRP A 196 13.88 -16.16 -6.23
N GLN A 197 14.16 -16.97 -7.27
CA GLN A 197 15.45 -17.64 -7.48
C GLN A 197 16.65 -16.69 -7.65
N HIS A 198 16.41 -15.38 -7.80
CA HIS A 198 17.47 -14.38 -7.84
C HIS A 198 18.10 -14.11 -6.47
N TRP A 199 17.49 -14.58 -5.40
CA TRP A 199 17.96 -14.45 -4.03
C TRP A 199 18.19 -15.82 -3.39
N VAL A 200 19.31 -15.96 -2.68
CA VAL A 200 19.70 -17.21 -2.02
C VAL A 200 19.14 -17.28 -0.60
N CYS A 201 18.71 -16.15 -0.06
CA CYS A 201 18.15 -16.00 1.27
C CYS A 201 16.63 -16.33 1.32
N LEU A 202 16.23 -17.46 0.79
CA LEU A 202 14.83 -17.89 0.77
C LEU A 202 14.51 -18.82 1.93
#